data_2fecaf3c900b9a7860f2c19a4bac15af
#
_entry.id   2fecaf3c900b9a7860f2c19a4bac15af
#
_cell.length_a   1.000
_cell.length_b   1.000
_cell.length_c   1.000
_cell.angle_alpha   90.00
_cell.angle_beta   90.00
_cell.angle_gamma   90.00
#
_symmetry.space_group_name_H-M   'P 1'
#
loop_
_entity.id
_entity.type
_entity.pdbx_description
1 polymer ?
#
loop_
_entity_poly.entity_id
_entity_poly.type
_entity_poly.pdbx_seq_one_letter_code
_entity_poly.pdbx_strand_id
1 'polypeptide(L)'
;MRYRELYPRNPLNRFVECFWILESEDPPQPAQTERILPDGCIELILNFGDRFSQHKSDKTSVQPRHFLVGQMTGPIVISPGNVVDLIGIRFHPGGTMPFFRLPLHELTDQLVELGSLAASLERELLDVSINLESITKRVAAIESLLLTYVLRCQHDSWVLPLSAKIVDSGGLVSVDQLATDAGLSARQLERRFLREVGVGPKLLSRILRFQQVFRAVERADRAWAPIAIECGYYDQAHLIRDFNQFAHQTPSVLFAEQTALTESFTRKTRTSDFSNTAK
;
A
#
# COMPACT_ATOMS: atom_id res chain seq x y z
N MET A 1 -15.04 13.78 0.57
CA MET A 1 -14.22 12.98 -0.36
C MET A 1 -14.86 11.61 -0.57
N ARG A 2 -14.86 11.11 -1.81
CA ARG A 2 -15.41 9.81 -2.19
C ARG A 2 -14.27 8.87 -2.56
N TYR A 3 -14.20 7.71 -1.90
CA TYR A 3 -13.20 6.67 -2.15
C TYR A 3 -13.88 5.44 -2.77
N ARG A 4 -13.25 4.85 -3.79
CA ARG A 4 -13.71 3.62 -4.45
C ARG A 4 -12.54 2.75 -4.83
N GLU A 5 -12.76 1.44 -4.91
CA GLU A 5 -11.77 0.48 -5.42
C GLU A 5 -12.34 -0.27 -6.62
N LEU A 6 -11.46 -0.54 -7.58
CA LEU A 6 -11.70 -1.39 -8.74
C LEU A 6 -10.61 -2.46 -8.77
N TYR A 7 -11.00 -3.70 -8.96
CA TYR A 7 -10.08 -4.82 -8.94
C TYR A 7 -9.64 -5.20 -10.35
N PRO A 8 -8.32 -5.41 -10.56
CA PRO A 8 -7.78 -5.71 -11.88
C PRO A 8 -8.15 -7.13 -12.34
N ARG A 9 -8.21 -7.30 -13.67
CA ARG A 9 -8.42 -8.60 -14.30
C ARG A 9 -7.15 -9.43 -14.33
N ASN A 10 -7.31 -10.76 -14.47
CA ASN A 10 -6.19 -11.69 -14.68
C ASN A 10 -5.50 -11.40 -16.04
N PRO A 11 -4.15 -11.44 -16.14
CA PRO A 11 -3.18 -11.80 -15.09
C PRO A 11 -2.67 -10.61 -14.23
N LEU A 12 -3.17 -9.38 -14.42
CA LEU A 12 -2.70 -8.20 -13.69
C LEU A 12 -2.97 -8.30 -12.18
N ASN A 13 -4.08 -8.95 -11.77
CA ASN A 13 -4.44 -9.19 -10.37
C ASN A 13 -3.40 -9.98 -9.55
N ARG A 14 -2.41 -10.61 -10.20
CA ARG A 14 -1.26 -11.24 -9.51
C ARG A 14 -0.26 -10.20 -8.98
N PHE A 15 -0.23 -9.02 -9.55
CA PHE A 15 0.75 -7.95 -9.29
C PHE A 15 0.11 -6.72 -8.64
N VAL A 16 -1.07 -6.38 -9.07
CA VAL A 16 -1.85 -5.22 -8.61
C VAL A 16 -3.01 -5.72 -7.75
N GLU A 17 -3.09 -5.21 -6.52
CA GLU A 17 -4.17 -5.54 -5.59
C GLU A 17 -5.46 -4.84 -6.01
N CYS A 18 -5.40 -3.52 -6.21
CA CYS A 18 -6.52 -2.72 -6.66
C CYS A 18 -6.07 -1.42 -7.33
N PHE A 19 -6.99 -0.84 -8.10
CA PHE A 19 -6.99 0.57 -8.42
C PHE A 19 -7.91 1.26 -7.42
N TRP A 20 -7.39 2.25 -6.68
CA TRP A 20 -8.25 3.06 -5.85
C TRP A 20 -8.40 4.46 -6.43
N ILE A 21 -9.54 5.04 -6.20
CA ILE A 21 -9.96 6.33 -6.73
C ILE A 21 -10.34 7.20 -5.54
N LEU A 22 -9.82 8.42 -5.49
CA LEU A 22 -10.20 9.42 -4.52
C LEU A 22 -10.61 10.70 -5.25
N GLU A 23 -11.87 11.10 -5.06
CA GLU A 23 -12.46 12.28 -5.69
C GLU A 23 -13.12 13.18 -4.63
N SER A 24 -13.14 14.49 -4.84
CA SER A 24 -13.98 15.40 -4.08
C SER A 24 -14.91 16.16 -5.04
N GLU A 25 -16.20 16.20 -4.70
CA GLU A 25 -17.19 17.03 -5.38
C GLU A 25 -17.11 18.47 -4.85
N ASP A 26 -16.86 18.63 -3.56
CA ASP A 26 -16.65 19.92 -2.89
C ASP A 26 -15.20 20.08 -2.44
N PRO A 27 -14.66 21.30 -2.39
CA PRO A 27 -13.34 21.55 -1.84
C PRO A 27 -13.22 20.98 -0.42
N PRO A 28 -12.19 20.16 -0.12
CA PRO A 28 -11.96 19.70 1.24
C PRO A 28 -11.76 20.89 2.19
N GLN A 29 -12.08 20.71 3.47
CA GLN A 29 -11.81 21.76 4.45
C GLN A 29 -10.30 22.02 4.52
N PRO A 30 -9.83 23.28 4.39
CA PRO A 30 -8.40 23.61 4.24
C PRO A 30 -7.48 23.17 5.38
N ALA A 31 -8.04 22.84 6.55
CA ALA A 31 -7.30 22.46 7.75
C ALA A 31 -7.24 20.95 8.00
N GLN A 32 -7.82 20.12 7.12
CA GLN A 32 -7.89 18.68 7.35
C GLN A 32 -6.59 18.02 6.91
N THR A 33 -5.78 17.62 7.89
CA THR A 33 -4.64 16.71 7.65
C THR A 33 -5.08 15.26 7.83
N GLU A 34 -4.51 14.41 7.00
CA GLU A 34 -4.76 12.97 7.02
C GLU A 34 -3.45 12.23 7.30
N ARG A 35 -3.55 11.21 8.13
CA ARG A 35 -2.41 10.35 8.47
C ARG A 35 -2.52 9.05 7.70
N ILE A 36 -1.57 8.78 6.83
CA ILE A 36 -1.46 7.53 6.08
C ILE A 36 -0.48 6.61 6.82
N LEU A 37 -0.94 5.41 7.14
CA LEU A 37 -0.20 4.43 7.92
C LEU A 37 0.43 3.36 7.01
N PRO A 38 1.55 2.74 7.42
CA PRO A 38 2.13 1.60 6.70
C PRO A 38 1.13 0.46 6.54
N ASP A 39 0.97 -0.04 5.33
CA ASP A 39 0.07 -1.17 4.99
C ASP A 39 0.79 -2.36 4.33
N GLY A 40 2.09 -2.18 4.06
CA GLY A 40 2.92 -3.20 3.41
C GLY A 40 2.86 -3.18 1.90
N CYS A 41 2.23 -2.17 1.30
CA CYS A 41 2.10 -2.01 -0.14
C CYS A 41 2.98 -0.88 -0.69
N ILE A 42 3.35 -0.99 -1.95
CA ILE A 42 3.89 0.11 -2.76
C ILE A 42 2.74 0.64 -3.61
N GLU A 43 2.66 1.95 -3.76
CA GLU A 43 1.59 2.58 -4.53
C GLU A 43 2.13 3.52 -5.59
N LEU A 44 1.58 3.44 -6.80
CA LEU A 44 1.78 4.42 -7.85
C LEU A 44 0.58 5.36 -7.87
N ILE A 45 0.83 6.66 -7.68
CA ILE A 45 -0.20 7.69 -7.61
C ILE A 45 -0.17 8.53 -8.87
N LEU A 46 -1.33 8.65 -9.52
CA LEU A 46 -1.58 9.55 -10.62
C LEU A 46 -2.57 10.61 -10.16
N ASN A 47 -2.11 11.86 -10.04
CA ASN A 47 -2.91 12.97 -9.55
C ASN A 47 -3.30 13.87 -10.73
N PHE A 48 -4.58 13.94 -11.03
CA PHE A 48 -5.19 14.77 -12.07
C PHE A 48 -5.79 16.08 -11.51
N GLY A 49 -5.93 16.18 -10.17
CA GLY A 49 -6.40 17.36 -9.45
C GLY A 49 -5.27 18.27 -8.95
N ASP A 50 -5.50 18.91 -7.82
CA ASP A 50 -4.48 19.71 -7.13
C ASP A 50 -3.48 18.81 -6.40
N ARG A 51 -2.23 19.29 -6.29
CA ARG A 51 -1.19 18.55 -5.55
C ARG A 51 -1.44 18.62 -4.06
N PHE A 52 -1.21 17.49 -3.37
CA PHE A 52 -1.27 17.41 -1.92
C PHE A 52 0.01 18.00 -1.31
N SER A 53 -0.13 18.50 -0.10
CA SER A 53 1.01 18.86 0.74
C SER A 53 1.34 17.72 1.69
N GLN A 54 2.63 17.44 1.87
CA GLN A 54 3.12 16.48 2.87
C GLN A 54 3.78 17.24 4.01
N HIS A 55 3.43 16.87 5.23
CA HIS A 55 3.94 17.49 6.45
C HIS A 55 4.91 16.52 7.13
N LYS A 56 6.15 16.97 7.37
CA LYS A 56 7.19 16.21 8.06
C LYS A 56 7.86 17.11 9.10
N SER A 57 7.55 16.88 10.38
CA SER A 57 7.98 17.73 11.50
C SER A 57 7.67 19.20 11.20
N ASP A 58 8.70 20.05 11.02
CA ASP A 58 8.54 21.49 10.79
C ASP A 58 8.58 21.89 9.30
N LYS A 59 8.57 20.91 8.38
CA LYS A 59 8.64 21.16 6.94
C LYS A 59 7.39 20.69 6.23
N THR A 60 6.85 21.56 5.37
CA THR A 60 5.80 21.20 4.42
C THR A 60 6.40 21.18 3.02
N SER A 61 6.15 20.12 2.28
CA SER A 61 6.54 19.98 0.87
C SER A 61 5.34 19.61 0.03
N VAL A 62 5.33 20.07 -1.21
CA VAL A 62 4.28 19.71 -2.17
C VAL A 62 4.65 18.39 -2.84
N GLN A 63 3.73 17.41 -2.84
CA GLN A 63 3.95 16.13 -3.50
C GLN A 63 4.07 16.32 -5.02
N PRO A 64 4.84 15.50 -5.73
CA PRO A 64 4.82 15.45 -7.18
C PRO A 64 3.41 15.12 -7.70
N ARG A 65 3.16 15.35 -8.98
CA ARG A 65 1.86 15.05 -9.59
C ARG A 65 1.67 13.54 -9.81
N HIS A 66 2.73 12.88 -10.29
CA HIS A 66 2.75 11.44 -10.49
C HIS A 66 3.98 10.87 -9.77
N PHE A 67 3.77 9.92 -8.90
CA PHE A 67 4.86 9.44 -8.03
C PHE A 67 4.62 8.02 -7.54
N LEU A 68 5.71 7.35 -7.22
CA LEU A 68 5.72 6.08 -6.52
C LEU A 68 5.98 6.32 -5.03
N VAL A 69 5.11 5.76 -4.19
CA VAL A 69 5.33 5.67 -2.74
C VAL A 69 5.95 4.31 -2.47
N GLY A 70 7.18 4.30 -1.96
CA GLY A 70 7.84 3.08 -1.52
C GLY A 70 7.21 2.48 -0.28
N GLN A 71 7.72 1.34 0.17
CA GLN A 71 7.29 0.77 1.45
C GLN A 71 7.44 1.79 2.58
N MET A 72 6.41 1.94 3.37
CA MET A 72 6.42 2.84 4.54
C MET A 72 6.76 2.06 5.80
N THR A 73 7.63 2.61 6.65
CA THR A 73 7.97 2.08 7.98
C THR A 73 7.50 2.98 9.13
N GLY A 74 6.92 4.12 8.79
CA GLY A 74 6.27 5.07 9.68
C GLY A 74 5.15 5.83 8.96
N PRO A 75 4.37 6.66 9.67
CA PRO A 75 3.26 7.38 9.08
C PRO A 75 3.72 8.56 8.24
N ILE A 76 2.94 8.91 7.22
CA ILE A 76 3.03 10.21 6.56
C ILE A 76 1.77 11.04 6.87
N VAL A 77 1.94 12.36 6.97
CA VAL A 77 0.82 13.29 7.17
C VAL A 77 0.69 14.15 5.92
N ILE A 78 -0.51 14.17 5.35
CA ILE A 78 -0.80 14.90 4.12
C ILE A 78 -2.02 15.80 4.30
N SER A 79 -2.12 16.84 3.47
CA SER A 79 -3.34 17.64 3.31
C SER A 79 -3.69 17.78 1.83
N PRO A 80 -4.99 17.65 1.47
CA PRO A 80 -5.43 17.77 0.10
C PRO A 80 -5.37 19.21 -0.40
N GLY A 81 -5.33 19.38 -1.74
CA GLY A 81 -5.66 20.64 -2.41
C GLY A 81 -7.18 20.84 -2.52
N ASN A 82 -7.60 21.86 -3.28
CA ASN A 82 -9.02 22.19 -3.44
C ASN A 82 -9.77 21.17 -4.32
N VAL A 83 -9.10 20.66 -5.34
CA VAL A 83 -9.65 19.65 -6.26
C VAL A 83 -8.91 18.34 -6.05
N VAL A 84 -9.65 17.30 -5.67
CA VAL A 84 -9.11 15.96 -5.49
C VAL A 84 -9.59 15.06 -6.64
N ASP A 85 -8.66 14.59 -7.45
CA ASP A 85 -8.87 13.62 -8.54
C ASP A 85 -7.62 12.73 -8.62
N LEU A 86 -7.62 11.62 -7.88
CA LEU A 86 -6.50 10.69 -7.78
C LEU A 86 -6.90 9.30 -8.26
N ILE A 87 -5.98 8.67 -8.96
CA ILE A 87 -5.99 7.22 -9.20
C ILE A 87 -4.72 6.67 -8.56
N GLY A 88 -4.87 5.76 -7.61
CA GLY A 88 -3.78 4.99 -7.06
C GLY A 88 -3.79 3.56 -7.60
N ILE A 89 -2.61 3.05 -7.85
CA ILE A 89 -2.37 1.66 -8.23
C ILE A 89 -1.63 1.01 -7.08
N ARG A 90 -2.33 0.17 -6.33
CA ARG A 90 -1.76 -0.55 -5.18
C ARG A 90 -1.21 -1.87 -5.65
N PHE A 91 0.07 -2.10 -5.41
CA PHE A 91 0.73 -3.35 -5.77
C PHE A 91 0.74 -4.33 -4.59
N HIS A 92 0.55 -5.60 -4.89
CA HIS A 92 0.90 -6.64 -3.92
C HIS A 92 2.38 -6.54 -3.54
N PRO A 93 2.78 -6.91 -2.31
CA PRO A 93 4.19 -6.96 -1.94
C PRO A 93 4.97 -7.87 -2.90
N GLY A 94 5.96 -7.31 -3.62
CA GLY A 94 6.68 -7.97 -4.72
C GLY A 94 6.01 -7.88 -6.09
N GLY A 95 4.85 -7.21 -6.21
CA GLY A 95 4.10 -7.08 -7.46
C GLY A 95 4.61 -6.02 -8.43
N THR A 96 5.58 -5.20 -8.05
CA THR A 96 6.08 -4.08 -8.88
C THR A 96 7.05 -4.49 -9.99
N MET A 97 7.58 -5.72 -9.96
CA MET A 97 8.64 -6.20 -10.85
C MET A 97 8.39 -6.02 -12.37
N PRO A 98 7.17 -6.20 -12.90
CA PRO A 98 6.93 -5.97 -14.33
C PRO A 98 7.11 -4.52 -14.76
N PHE A 99 6.98 -3.57 -13.84
CA PHE A 99 6.90 -2.12 -14.08
C PHE A 99 8.19 -1.39 -13.71
N PHE A 100 8.87 -1.85 -12.64
CA PHE A 100 10.04 -1.17 -12.08
C PHE A 100 11.20 -2.16 -11.86
N ARG A 101 12.36 -1.87 -12.50
CA ARG A 101 13.55 -2.73 -12.44
C ARG A 101 14.66 -2.12 -11.57
N LEU A 102 14.31 -1.77 -10.33
CA LEU A 102 15.24 -1.17 -9.38
C LEU A 102 15.13 -1.86 -8.01
N PRO A 103 16.15 -1.74 -7.16
CA PRO A 103 16.09 -2.27 -5.80
C PRO A 103 15.12 -1.43 -4.97
N LEU A 104 13.97 -2.01 -4.60
CA LEU A 104 12.87 -1.28 -3.95
C LEU A 104 13.20 -0.75 -2.54
N HIS A 105 14.22 -1.32 -1.87
CA HIS A 105 14.66 -0.80 -0.57
C HIS A 105 15.27 0.61 -0.65
N GLU A 106 15.73 1.04 -1.83
CA GLU A 106 16.17 2.42 -2.06
C GLU A 106 15.01 3.42 -2.03
N LEU A 107 13.78 2.93 -2.19
CA LEU A 107 12.55 3.73 -2.15
C LEU A 107 11.82 3.65 -0.79
N THR A 108 12.31 2.87 0.18
CA THR A 108 11.65 2.75 1.49
C THR A 108 11.60 4.11 2.18
N ASP A 109 10.41 4.49 2.68
CA ASP A 109 10.09 5.79 3.25
C ASP A 109 10.32 6.98 2.30
N GLN A 110 10.36 6.71 0.99
CA GLN A 110 10.51 7.72 -0.04
C GLN A 110 9.24 7.85 -0.87
N LEU A 111 9.02 9.08 -1.34
CA LEU A 111 8.06 9.44 -2.35
C LEU A 111 8.89 9.97 -3.54
N VAL A 112 8.86 9.27 -4.65
CA VAL A 112 9.74 9.57 -5.79
C VAL A 112 8.91 9.85 -7.04
N GLU A 113 9.19 10.97 -7.70
CA GLU A 113 8.53 11.37 -8.94
C GLU A 113 8.68 10.29 -10.01
N LEU A 114 7.57 9.91 -10.65
CA LEU A 114 7.52 8.80 -11.59
C LEU A 114 8.43 9.02 -12.79
N GLY A 115 8.49 10.25 -13.30
CA GLY A 115 9.36 10.62 -14.41
C GLY A 115 10.84 10.38 -14.14
N SER A 116 11.28 10.51 -12.88
CA SER A 116 12.64 10.21 -12.46
C SER A 116 12.97 8.72 -12.40
N LEU A 117 11.95 7.86 -12.19
CA LEU A 117 12.10 6.41 -12.09
C LEU A 117 11.85 5.70 -13.42
N ALA A 118 10.82 6.11 -14.16
CA ALA A 118 10.30 5.42 -15.32
C ALA A 118 9.59 6.40 -16.28
N ALA A 119 10.34 7.33 -16.89
CA ALA A 119 9.79 8.38 -17.75
C ALA A 119 8.95 7.87 -18.95
N SER A 120 9.29 6.70 -19.49
CA SER A 120 8.50 6.09 -20.58
C SER A 120 7.15 5.59 -20.05
N LEU A 121 7.12 4.93 -18.88
CA LEU A 121 5.89 4.46 -18.26
C LEU A 121 4.99 5.64 -17.88
N GLU A 122 5.55 6.71 -17.31
CA GLU A 122 4.77 7.92 -16.99
C GLU A 122 4.10 8.48 -18.25
N ARG A 123 4.86 8.67 -19.32
CA ARG A 123 4.32 9.18 -20.59
C ARG A 123 3.21 8.30 -21.13
N GLU A 124 3.42 6.98 -21.20
CA GLU A 124 2.41 6.05 -21.69
C GLU A 124 1.13 6.05 -20.81
N LEU A 125 1.28 6.14 -19.48
CA LEU A 125 0.14 6.25 -18.56
C LEU A 125 -0.68 7.52 -18.78
N LEU A 126 0.00 8.65 -19.01
CA LEU A 126 -0.65 9.92 -19.29
C LEU A 126 -1.31 9.91 -20.67
N ASP A 127 -0.63 9.43 -21.69
CA ASP A 127 -1.16 9.37 -23.06
C ASP A 127 -2.48 8.59 -23.14
N VAL A 128 -2.60 7.49 -22.37
CA VAL A 128 -3.82 6.69 -22.38
C VAL A 128 -4.93 7.23 -21.47
N SER A 129 -4.65 8.12 -20.53
CA SER A 129 -5.59 8.51 -19.48
C SER A 129 -6.01 9.98 -19.49
N ILE A 130 -5.13 10.91 -19.88
CA ILE A 130 -5.31 12.36 -19.64
C ILE A 130 -6.52 12.96 -20.36
N ASN A 131 -6.86 12.46 -21.54
CA ASN A 131 -7.97 12.98 -22.37
C ASN A 131 -9.30 12.27 -22.08
N LEU A 132 -9.35 11.39 -21.08
CA LEU A 132 -10.57 10.66 -20.72
C LEU A 132 -11.27 11.36 -19.55
N GLU A 133 -12.48 11.86 -19.79
CA GLU A 133 -13.29 12.53 -18.76
C GLU A 133 -13.79 11.56 -17.67
N SER A 134 -14.13 10.33 -18.07
CA SER A 134 -14.64 9.32 -17.12
C SER A 134 -13.49 8.61 -16.42
N ILE A 135 -13.47 8.69 -15.09
CA ILE A 135 -12.45 8.03 -14.25
C ILE A 135 -12.45 6.50 -14.46
N THR A 136 -13.61 5.89 -14.68
CA THR A 136 -13.70 4.45 -14.99
C THR A 136 -13.03 4.13 -16.32
N LYS A 137 -13.15 5.01 -17.34
CA LYS A 137 -12.45 4.85 -18.61
C LYS A 137 -10.94 5.05 -18.43
N ARG A 138 -10.50 6.00 -17.59
CA ARG A 138 -9.08 6.18 -17.26
C ARG A 138 -8.51 4.92 -16.63
N VAL A 139 -9.16 4.35 -15.63
CA VAL A 139 -8.71 3.11 -14.98
C VAL A 139 -8.65 1.95 -15.97
N ALA A 140 -9.67 1.78 -16.83
CA ALA A 140 -9.66 0.71 -17.84
C ALA A 140 -8.53 0.86 -18.87
N ALA A 141 -8.19 2.08 -19.25
CA ALA A 141 -7.06 2.37 -20.17
C ALA A 141 -5.72 2.09 -19.47
N ILE A 142 -5.55 2.53 -18.23
CA ILE A 142 -4.37 2.25 -17.39
C ILE A 142 -4.21 0.74 -17.20
N GLU A 143 -5.28 0.03 -16.84
CA GLU A 143 -5.27 -1.43 -16.69
C GLU A 143 -4.80 -2.12 -17.97
N SER A 144 -5.32 -1.72 -19.12
CA SER A 144 -4.96 -2.28 -20.42
C SER A 144 -3.48 -2.05 -20.75
N LEU A 145 -2.94 -0.87 -20.42
CA LEU A 145 -1.52 -0.57 -20.57
C LEU A 145 -0.67 -1.46 -19.66
N LEU A 146 -0.99 -1.52 -18.36
CA LEU A 146 -0.24 -2.32 -17.38
C LEU A 146 -0.24 -3.81 -17.72
N LEU A 147 -1.34 -4.33 -18.29
CA LEU A 147 -1.38 -5.70 -18.82
C LEU A 147 -0.32 -5.95 -19.90
N THR A 148 -0.02 -4.96 -20.75
CA THR A 148 1.04 -5.13 -21.77
C THR A 148 2.43 -5.29 -21.14
N TYR A 149 2.68 -4.60 -20.00
CA TYR A 149 3.93 -4.75 -19.25
C TYR A 149 4.03 -6.15 -18.61
N VAL A 150 2.95 -6.63 -17.99
CA VAL A 150 2.89 -7.97 -17.41
C VAL A 150 3.13 -9.05 -18.47
N LEU A 151 2.47 -8.95 -19.63
CA LEU A 151 2.61 -9.93 -20.73
C LEU A 151 4.01 -9.92 -21.38
N ARG A 152 4.73 -8.80 -21.32
CA ARG A 152 6.12 -8.69 -21.78
C ARG A 152 7.16 -9.10 -20.73
N CYS A 153 6.74 -9.22 -19.46
CA CYS A 153 7.64 -9.60 -18.38
C CYS A 153 7.98 -11.09 -18.47
N GLN A 154 9.25 -11.39 -18.75
CA GLN A 154 9.75 -12.78 -18.85
C GLN A 154 10.25 -13.34 -17.51
N HIS A 155 10.16 -12.57 -16.43
CA HIS A 155 10.73 -12.94 -15.13
C HIS A 155 9.62 -13.26 -14.14
N ASP A 156 9.63 -14.48 -13.66
CA ASP A 156 8.83 -14.83 -12.49
C ASP A 156 9.47 -14.26 -11.22
N SER A 157 8.69 -13.50 -10.45
CA SER A 157 9.12 -13.05 -9.14
C SER A 157 9.11 -14.25 -8.17
N TRP A 158 10.27 -14.55 -7.62
CA TRP A 158 10.41 -15.56 -6.57
C TRP A 158 9.79 -15.11 -5.24
N VAL A 159 9.70 -13.81 -5.04
CA VAL A 159 9.24 -13.20 -3.79
C VAL A 159 7.73 -13.10 -3.75
N LEU A 160 7.05 -12.92 -4.89
CA LEU A 160 5.60 -12.74 -4.96
C LEU A 160 4.81 -13.87 -4.26
N PRO A 161 5.06 -15.18 -4.51
CA PRO A 161 4.36 -16.23 -3.79
C PRO A 161 4.73 -16.32 -2.30
N LEU A 162 5.94 -15.90 -1.92
CA LEU A 162 6.37 -15.88 -0.51
C LEU A 162 5.74 -14.70 0.24
N SER A 163 5.68 -13.53 -0.38
CA SER A 163 4.99 -12.37 0.21
C SER A 163 3.49 -12.62 0.33
N ALA A 164 2.87 -13.32 -0.63
CA ALA A 164 1.48 -13.73 -0.52
C ALA A 164 1.22 -14.60 0.73
N LYS A 165 2.11 -15.55 1.05
CA LYS A 165 1.99 -16.33 2.30
C LYS A 165 2.04 -15.44 3.56
N ILE A 166 2.85 -14.38 3.56
CA ILE A 166 2.90 -13.43 4.69
C ILE A 166 1.57 -12.66 4.76
N VAL A 167 1.06 -12.19 3.63
CA VAL A 167 -0.22 -11.46 3.53
C VAL A 167 -1.38 -12.34 4.01
N ASP A 168 -1.50 -13.56 3.46
CA ASP A 168 -2.59 -14.50 3.76
C ASP A 168 -2.60 -14.92 5.23
N SER A 169 -1.42 -15.05 5.85
CA SER A 169 -1.30 -15.32 7.28
C SER A 169 -1.51 -14.09 8.17
N GLY A 170 -1.70 -12.90 7.61
CA GLY A 170 -1.72 -11.66 8.37
C GLY A 170 -0.40 -11.36 9.10
N GLY A 171 0.73 -11.82 8.57
CA GLY A 171 2.06 -11.66 9.16
C GLY A 171 2.41 -12.68 10.26
N LEU A 172 1.68 -13.78 10.35
CA LEU A 172 1.90 -14.82 11.39
C LEU A 172 2.88 -15.91 10.96
N VAL A 173 3.09 -16.10 9.66
CA VAL A 173 4.04 -17.11 9.15
C VAL A 173 5.47 -16.80 9.60
N SER A 174 6.21 -17.82 10.02
CA SER A 174 7.60 -17.63 10.46
C SER A 174 8.53 -17.41 9.27
N VAL A 175 9.53 -16.54 9.46
CA VAL A 175 10.56 -16.27 8.43
C VAL A 175 11.40 -17.53 8.15
N ASP A 176 11.65 -18.35 9.16
CA ASP A 176 12.40 -19.60 9.01
C ASP A 176 11.63 -20.62 8.17
N GLN A 177 10.28 -20.71 8.36
CA GLN A 177 9.43 -21.55 7.53
C GLN A 177 9.44 -21.06 6.07
N LEU A 178 9.32 -19.75 5.84
CA LEU A 178 9.39 -19.17 4.49
C LEU A 178 10.74 -19.47 3.80
N ALA A 179 11.84 -19.37 4.54
CA ALA A 179 13.16 -19.67 4.02
C ALA A 179 13.29 -21.16 3.65
N THR A 180 12.80 -22.05 4.51
CA THR A 180 12.78 -23.49 4.28
C THR A 180 11.92 -23.85 3.05
N ASP A 181 10.70 -23.33 2.96
CA ASP A 181 9.78 -23.54 1.84
C ASP A 181 10.36 -23.09 0.49
N ALA A 182 11.19 -22.03 0.53
CA ALA A 182 11.86 -21.47 -0.64
C ALA A 182 13.19 -22.14 -0.99
N GLY A 183 13.70 -23.03 -0.15
CA GLY A 183 15.06 -23.60 -0.30
C GLY A 183 16.15 -22.55 -0.18
N LEU A 184 15.95 -21.50 0.63
CA LEU A 184 16.87 -20.36 0.80
C LEU A 184 17.37 -20.29 2.24
N SER A 185 18.57 -19.72 2.42
CA SER A 185 18.97 -19.25 3.74
C SER A 185 18.19 -17.97 4.12
N ALA A 186 18.04 -17.70 5.43
CA ALA A 186 17.40 -16.48 5.92
C ALA A 186 18.02 -15.20 5.31
N ARG A 187 19.36 -15.18 5.15
CA ARG A 187 20.08 -14.05 4.53
C ARG A 187 19.74 -13.87 3.04
N GLN A 188 19.57 -14.96 2.30
CA GLN A 188 19.17 -14.91 0.88
C GLN A 188 17.73 -14.42 0.75
N LEU A 189 16.83 -14.91 1.62
CA LEU A 189 15.44 -14.47 1.67
C LEU A 189 15.36 -12.97 1.97
N GLU A 190 16.04 -12.49 3.03
CA GLU A 190 16.12 -11.09 3.40
C GLU A 190 16.56 -10.20 2.23
N ARG A 191 17.67 -10.57 1.57
CA ARG A 191 18.20 -9.79 0.44
C ARG A 191 17.22 -9.71 -0.74
N ARG A 192 16.49 -10.80 -1.04
CA ARG A 192 15.48 -10.80 -2.10
C ARG A 192 14.29 -9.94 -1.74
N PHE A 193 13.80 -10.04 -0.50
CA PHE A 193 12.71 -9.20 -0.03
C PHE A 193 13.07 -7.71 -0.06
N LEU A 194 14.24 -7.33 0.41
CA LEU A 194 14.72 -5.94 0.32
C LEU A 194 14.71 -5.45 -1.13
N ARG A 195 15.16 -6.27 -2.07
CA ARG A 195 15.21 -5.89 -3.49
C ARG A 195 13.85 -5.80 -4.15
N GLU A 196 12.93 -6.74 -3.91
CA GLU A 196 11.68 -6.91 -4.67
C GLU A 196 10.44 -6.43 -3.91
N VAL A 197 10.50 -6.25 -2.59
CA VAL A 197 9.40 -5.74 -1.75
C VAL A 197 9.72 -4.37 -1.17
N GLY A 198 11.01 -4.08 -0.95
CA GLY A 198 11.48 -2.84 -0.32
C GLY A 198 11.78 -3.00 1.17
N VAL A 199 11.19 -3.99 1.83
CA VAL A 199 11.45 -4.29 3.25
C VAL A 199 11.69 -5.79 3.42
N GLY A 200 12.37 -6.17 4.51
CA GLY A 200 12.58 -7.58 4.85
C GLY A 200 11.30 -8.29 5.27
N PRO A 201 11.26 -9.65 5.20
CA PRO A 201 10.06 -10.43 5.48
C PRO A 201 9.56 -10.23 6.92
N LYS A 202 10.47 -10.07 7.88
CA LYS A 202 10.13 -9.81 9.29
C LYS A 202 9.42 -8.47 9.48
N LEU A 203 9.90 -7.42 8.78
CA LEU A 203 9.29 -6.09 8.87
C LEU A 203 7.93 -6.08 8.18
N LEU A 204 7.80 -6.71 6.99
CA LEU A 204 6.50 -6.88 6.32
C LEU A 204 5.50 -7.61 7.23
N SER A 205 5.90 -8.71 7.88
CA SER A 205 5.05 -9.44 8.84
C SER A 205 4.59 -8.56 10.00
N ARG A 206 5.47 -7.68 10.53
CA ARG A 206 5.09 -6.74 11.61
C ARG A 206 4.09 -5.70 11.12
N ILE A 207 4.29 -5.13 9.93
CA ILE A 207 3.35 -4.16 9.33
C ILE A 207 1.98 -4.82 9.14
N LEU A 208 1.93 -6.04 8.63
CA LEU A 208 0.65 -6.74 8.43
C LEU A 208 -0.05 -7.09 9.75
N ARG A 209 0.68 -7.50 10.79
CA ARG A 209 0.09 -7.67 12.14
C ARG A 209 -0.47 -6.35 12.69
N PHE A 210 0.26 -5.26 12.50
CA PHE A 210 -0.23 -3.92 12.85
C PHE A 210 -1.55 -3.60 12.14
N GLN A 211 -1.68 -3.92 10.85
CA GLN A 211 -2.92 -3.75 10.10
C GLN A 211 -4.06 -4.67 10.58
N GLN A 212 -3.76 -5.87 11.09
CA GLN A 212 -4.78 -6.76 11.65
C GLN A 212 -5.47 -6.16 12.89
N VAL A 213 -4.77 -5.32 13.66
CA VAL A 213 -5.33 -4.69 14.87
C VAL A 213 -6.54 -3.81 14.55
N PHE A 214 -6.52 -3.10 13.42
CA PHE A 214 -7.67 -2.27 13.00
C PHE A 214 -8.93 -3.10 12.76
N ARG A 215 -8.79 -4.30 12.23
CA ARG A 215 -9.91 -5.24 12.02
C ARG A 215 -10.39 -5.88 13.32
N ALA A 216 -9.46 -6.18 14.23
CA ALA A 216 -9.77 -6.79 15.51
C ALA A 216 -10.53 -5.81 16.41
N VAL A 217 -10.14 -4.53 16.43
CA VAL A 217 -10.80 -3.48 17.22
C VAL A 217 -12.25 -3.22 16.78
N GLU A 218 -12.60 -3.41 15.51
CA GLU A 218 -13.98 -3.28 15.03
C GLU A 218 -14.92 -4.35 15.62
N ARG A 219 -14.39 -5.48 16.10
CA ARG A 219 -15.13 -6.66 16.57
C ARG A 219 -15.19 -6.80 18.09
N ALA A 220 -14.37 -6.08 18.83
CA ALA A 220 -14.17 -6.30 20.27
C ALA A 220 -14.33 -5.02 21.09
N ASP A 221 -14.73 -5.16 22.36
CA ASP A 221 -14.47 -4.14 23.37
C ASP A 221 -12.97 -3.87 23.44
N ARG A 222 -12.57 -2.60 23.43
CA ARG A 222 -11.17 -2.12 23.27
C ARG A 222 -10.21 -2.53 24.39
N ALA A 223 -10.17 -3.82 24.74
CA ALA A 223 -9.19 -4.40 25.63
C ALA A 223 -7.94 -4.80 24.83
N TRP A 224 -6.84 -4.05 24.98
CA TRP A 224 -5.65 -4.20 24.14
C TRP A 224 -4.89 -5.52 24.35
N ALA A 225 -4.96 -6.14 25.54
CA ALA A 225 -4.24 -7.38 25.81
C ALA A 225 -4.81 -8.58 25.01
N PRO A 226 -6.13 -8.85 24.99
CA PRO A 226 -6.72 -9.86 24.12
C PRO A 226 -6.48 -9.59 22.63
N ILE A 227 -6.64 -8.34 22.17
CA ILE A 227 -6.38 -7.95 20.77
C ILE A 227 -4.93 -8.21 20.39
N ALA A 228 -3.97 -7.91 21.26
CA ALA A 228 -2.56 -8.20 21.00
C ALA A 228 -2.32 -9.68 20.72
N ILE A 229 -2.86 -10.56 21.55
CA ILE A 229 -2.72 -12.03 21.37
C ILE A 229 -3.40 -12.50 20.09
N GLU A 230 -4.63 -12.03 19.81
CA GLU A 230 -5.37 -12.36 18.59
C GLU A 230 -4.58 -11.98 17.33
N CYS A 231 -3.92 -10.81 17.34
CA CYS A 231 -3.10 -10.32 16.23
C CYS A 231 -1.67 -10.89 16.20
N GLY A 232 -1.34 -11.89 17.04
CA GLY A 232 -0.02 -12.57 17.03
C GLY A 232 1.11 -11.78 17.68
N TYR A 233 0.80 -10.84 18.57
CA TYR A 233 1.77 -10.22 19.45
C TYR A 233 2.00 -11.07 20.69
N TYR A 234 3.19 -11.02 21.25
CA TYR A 234 3.51 -11.74 22.49
C TYR A 234 2.73 -11.17 23.68
N ASP A 235 2.60 -9.85 23.75
CA ASP A 235 1.91 -9.11 24.79
C ASP A 235 1.47 -7.72 24.30
N GLN A 236 0.73 -7.00 25.13
CA GLN A 236 0.28 -5.63 24.87
C GLN A 236 1.48 -4.66 24.69
N ALA A 237 2.57 -4.83 25.42
CA ALA A 237 3.73 -3.95 25.29
C ALA A 237 4.42 -4.09 23.92
N HIS A 238 4.42 -5.31 23.36
CA HIS A 238 4.90 -5.55 22.00
C HIS A 238 4.00 -4.84 20.95
N LEU A 239 2.67 -4.93 21.10
CA LEU A 239 1.72 -4.22 20.26
C LEU A 239 1.95 -2.69 20.34
N ILE A 240 2.07 -2.13 21.54
CA ILE A 240 2.31 -0.68 21.75
C ILE A 240 3.62 -0.24 21.07
N ARG A 241 4.68 -1.05 21.11
CA ARG A 241 5.94 -0.74 20.43
C ARG A 241 5.77 -0.62 18.91
N ASP A 242 5.01 -1.52 18.28
CA ASP A 242 4.72 -1.47 16.86
C ASP A 242 3.85 -0.24 16.52
N PHE A 243 2.86 0.12 17.34
CA PHE A 243 2.07 1.33 17.17
C PHE A 243 2.92 2.61 17.26
N ASN A 244 3.81 2.69 18.24
CA ASN A 244 4.73 3.82 18.36
C ASN A 244 5.67 3.93 17.14
N GLN A 245 6.07 2.80 16.54
CA GLN A 245 6.89 2.81 15.34
C GLN A 245 6.08 3.19 14.10
N PHE A 246 4.93 2.53 13.84
CA PHE A 246 4.20 2.63 12.60
C PHE A 246 3.18 3.77 12.55
N ALA A 247 2.70 4.24 13.71
CA ALA A 247 1.74 5.34 13.81
C ALA A 247 2.27 6.58 14.54
N HIS A 248 3.43 6.49 15.19
CA HIS A 248 3.98 7.49 16.11
C HIS A 248 3.03 7.84 17.26
N GLN A 249 2.15 6.92 17.62
CA GLN A 249 1.14 7.07 18.68
C GLN A 249 0.84 5.73 19.33
N THR A 250 0.28 5.77 20.54
CA THR A 250 -0.27 4.56 21.16
C THR A 250 -1.61 4.17 20.51
N PRO A 251 -2.02 2.88 20.61
CA PRO A 251 -3.31 2.45 20.07
C PRO A 251 -4.48 3.31 20.56
N SER A 252 -4.55 3.58 21.87
CA SER A 252 -5.66 4.35 22.46
C SER A 252 -5.78 5.75 21.90
N VAL A 253 -4.66 6.44 21.67
CA VAL A 253 -4.64 7.78 21.09
C VAL A 253 -5.05 7.73 19.62
N LEU A 254 -4.45 6.82 18.82
CA LEU A 254 -4.75 6.71 17.41
C LEU A 254 -6.24 6.43 17.15
N PHE A 255 -6.84 5.50 17.88
CA PHE A 255 -8.26 5.16 17.74
C PHE A 255 -9.25 6.20 18.30
N ALA A 256 -8.76 7.17 19.08
CA ALA A 256 -9.54 8.34 19.49
C ALA A 256 -9.54 9.46 18.42
N GLU A 257 -8.49 9.53 17.59
CA GLU A 257 -8.27 10.59 16.62
C GLU A 257 -8.64 10.20 15.16
N GLN A 258 -9.22 8.99 14.93
CA GLN A 258 -9.45 8.49 13.57
C GLN A 258 -10.22 9.47 12.69
N THR A 259 -9.63 9.79 11.52
CA THR A 259 -10.23 10.58 10.44
C THR A 259 -10.80 9.67 9.34
N ALA A 260 -11.69 10.21 8.50
CA ALA A 260 -12.40 9.46 7.46
C ALA A 260 -11.47 8.78 6.42
N LEU A 261 -10.32 9.40 6.09
CA LEU A 261 -9.34 8.80 5.16
C LEU A 261 -8.48 7.74 5.84
N THR A 262 -8.05 7.97 7.08
CA THR A 262 -7.35 6.94 7.87
C THR A 262 -8.20 5.66 7.94
N GLU A 263 -9.50 5.79 8.19
CA GLU A 263 -10.44 4.67 8.14
C GLU A 263 -10.49 4.00 6.75
N SER A 264 -10.53 4.77 5.67
CA SER A 264 -10.60 4.23 4.31
C SER A 264 -9.37 3.42 3.94
N PHE A 265 -8.18 3.87 4.30
CA PHE A 265 -6.92 3.18 4.00
C PHE A 265 -6.63 2.01 4.95
N THR A 266 -7.11 2.03 6.19
CA THR A 266 -6.90 0.95 7.17
C THR A 266 -7.99 -0.15 7.11
N ARG A 267 -9.25 0.18 6.78
CA ARG A 267 -10.35 -0.79 6.65
C ARG A 267 -10.18 -1.77 5.50
N LYS A 268 -9.32 -1.49 4.52
CA LYS A 268 -9.39 -2.08 3.18
C LYS A 268 -8.35 -3.11 2.79
N THR A 269 -7.61 -3.65 3.71
CA THR A 269 -7.03 -4.97 3.44
C THR A 269 -8.13 -6.03 3.60
N ARG A 270 -9.21 -5.94 2.83
CA ARG A 270 -10.25 -6.95 2.82
C ARG A 270 -9.70 -8.20 2.16
N THR A 271 -9.80 -9.32 2.86
CA THR A 271 -9.85 -10.65 2.26
C THR A 271 -10.77 -10.60 1.05
N SER A 272 -10.23 -10.92 -0.11
CA SER A 272 -11.03 -11.32 -1.27
C SER A 272 -11.84 -12.53 -0.84
N ASP A 273 -13.12 -12.37 -0.56
CA ASP A 273 -14.07 -13.46 -0.64
C ASP A 273 -14.10 -13.92 -2.09
N PHE A 274 -13.27 -14.90 -2.40
CA PHE A 274 -13.41 -15.71 -3.59
C PHE A 274 -14.66 -16.59 -3.45
N SER A 275 -15.84 -15.99 -3.46
CA SER A 275 -17.06 -16.69 -3.82
C SER A 275 -17.23 -16.57 -5.32
N ASN A 276 -16.69 -17.58 -5.98
CA ASN A 276 -16.97 -17.97 -7.34
C ASN A 276 -18.48 -18.11 -7.52
N THR A 277 -19.13 -17.18 -8.21
CA THR A 277 -20.45 -17.41 -8.81
C THR A 277 -20.27 -17.43 -10.32
N ALA A 278 -19.90 -18.61 -10.79
CA ALA A 278 -20.23 -18.99 -12.16
C ALA A 278 -21.75 -19.04 -12.30
N LYS A 279 -22.29 -18.21 -13.19
CA LYS A 279 -23.45 -18.53 -14.04
C LYS A 279 -23.37 -17.69 -15.31
#